data_ff7c7d94d3cc9be96cea2ff3ba12b7c2
#
_entry.id   ff7c7d94d3cc9be96cea2ff3ba12b7c2
#
_cell.length_a   1.000
_cell.length_b   1.000
_cell.length_c   1.000
_cell.angle_alpha   90.00
_cell.angle_beta   90.00
_cell.angle_gamma   90.00
#
_symmetry.space_group_name_H-M   'P 1'
#
loop_
_entity.id
_entity.type
_entity.pdbx_description
1 polymer ?
#
loop_
_entity_poly.entity_id
_entity_poly.type
_entity_poly.pdbx_seq_one_letter_code
_entity_poly.pdbx_strand_id
1 'polypeptide(L)'
;MPPKGKATQKPKAGSSTTTITTTKPSAPAAPSTNNTNNNASKQPEKEEPSTVAELSRYHFELCHPFEGKRSTTQANQLVWFASRLVTRLPVRFLGAKGQKDLWKTVNEHSLPARGFNLRKYKKRQQQHKGVDSRGRDIGEYTAKEWGIRQEKRVTLSCLQLQSQRFRELRDRQKRGFVDRQTGDQVLVTDSEYTEEKQRRGEMEKLSRELYGVEGMAKQGKLALDPEWDDVVPIVMEDPENALAAIAYSPDYAEAMSYLRAVMSAKEYSPRSLKLTEYIIKLNPAHYTVWLFRAANIFAMKLPIPDEITWLNQIALESLKNYQIWHHRNLLVEHYHPSIASDPPALASFATSEREFLTQILAQDTKNYHVWSYRSWMVGKLGMWGNPEELRSTEELIEQDVRNNSAWSHRFYLVFSDPENCTPGEKYAVTEADPKVPGEIVDREVAYAEEKIRLAPQNQSGWNYLRGVLVKGGRGFSSVREFAEEFVKGLGEGEEAEEVRSSHALDLLAEVYKELGERERADLCLRRLMEKWDRIRGGYWQWRREGLGLAEVAA
;
A
#
# COMPACT_ATOMS: atom_id res chain seq x y z
N MET A 1 -35.13 -50.56 -11.50
CA MET A 1 -34.54 -51.31 -10.39
C MET A 1 -33.01 -51.24 -10.55
N PRO A 2 -32.28 -50.57 -9.71
CA PRO A 2 -30.83 -50.63 -9.71
C PRO A 2 -30.33 -51.59 -8.63
N PRO A 3 -29.13 -52.20 -8.76
CA PRO A 3 -28.59 -53.07 -7.74
C PRO A 3 -27.84 -52.27 -6.67
N LYS A 4 -28.00 -52.70 -5.43
CA LYS A 4 -27.39 -52.18 -4.21
C LYS A 4 -25.89 -52.47 -4.19
N GLY A 5 -25.04 -51.46 -4.04
CA GLY A 5 -23.62 -51.55 -3.75
C GLY A 5 -23.33 -51.29 -2.28
N LYS A 6 -22.40 -52.06 -1.73
CA LYS A 6 -22.06 -52.26 -0.33
C LYS A 6 -21.43 -51.03 0.34
N ALA A 7 -21.85 -50.81 1.57
CA ALA A 7 -21.22 -49.85 2.52
C ALA A 7 -19.84 -50.34 2.96
N THR A 8 -18.85 -49.48 2.91
CA THR A 8 -17.54 -49.67 3.58
C THR A 8 -17.46 -48.79 4.82
N GLN A 9 -17.09 -49.42 5.92
CA GLN A 9 -17.01 -48.91 7.27
C GLN A 9 -15.90 -47.87 7.41
N LYS A 10 -16.17 -46.81 8.15
CA LYS A 10 -15.18 -45.88 8.71
C LYS A 10 -14.43 -46.52 9.87
N PRO A 11 -13.11 -46.30 10.04
CA PRO A 11 -12.42 -46.65 11.28
C PRO A 11 -12.65 -45.58 12.35
N LYS A 12 -12.92 -46.05 13.56
CA LYS A 12 -13.07 -45.27 14.79
C LYS A 12 -11.72 -44.67 15.19
N ALA A 13 -11.69 -43.34 15.48
CA ALA A 13 -10.59 -42.69 16.17
C ALA A 13 -10.59 -43.07 17.66
N GLY A 14 -9.51 -43.68 18.12
CA GLY A 14 -9.23 -43.94 19.52
C GLY A 14 -8.66 -42.66 20.17
N SER A 15 -9.31 -42.20 21.24
CA SER A 15 -8.80 -41.16 22.14
C SER A 15 -7.77 -41.77 23.08
N SER A 16 -6.50 -41.35 22.98
CA SER A 16 -5.50 -41.55 24.02
C SER A 16 -5.18 -40.21 24.68
N THR A 17 -5.71 -40.07 25.87
CA THR A 17 -5.42 -38.98 26.80
C THR A 17 -4.02 -39.24 27.42
N THR A 18 -3.03 -38.46 27.02
CA THR A 18 -1.70 -38.47 27.66
C THR A 18 -1.64 -37.30 28.64
N THR A 19 -1.69 -37.65 29.92
CA THR A 19 -1.47 -36.75 31.06
C THR A 19 0.02 -36.41 31.12
N ILE A 20 0.39 -35.18 30.87
CA ILE A 20 1.76 -34.67 31.08
C ILE A 20 1.83 -34.08 32.48
N THR A 21 2.51 -34.81 33.36
CA THR A 21 2.89 -34.36 34.70
C THR A 21 4.08 -33.39 34.59
N THR A 22 3.86 -32.14 34.98
CA THR A 22 4.91 -31.12 35.11
C THR A 22 5.72 -31.37 36.38
N THR A 23 6.93 -31.84 36.22
CA THR A 23 7.95 -31.83 37.27
C THR A 23 8.79 -30.56 37.16
N LYS A 24 8.78 -29.80 38.24
CA LYS A 24 9.60 -28.61 38.48
C LYS A 24 11.04 -29.02 38.74
N PRO A 25 12.09 -28.46 38.12
CA PRO A 25 13.45 -28.67 38.55
C PRO A 25 13.77 -27.76 39.73
N SER A 26 14.23 -28.36 40.80
CA SER A 26 14.82 -27.76 42.00
C SER A 26 16.18 -27.13 41.70
N ALA A 27 16.41 -25.95 42.28
CA ALA A 27 17.68 -25.24 42.24
C ALA A 27 18.79 -26.02 42.98
N PRO A 28 20.06 -25.98 42.51
CA PRO A 28 21.19 -26.53 43.27
C PRO A 28 21.67 -25.52 44.33
N ALA A 29 22.00 -26.06 45.47
CA ALA A 29 22.54 -25.38 46.64
C ALA A 29 23.90 -24.72 46.36
N ALA A 30 24.14 -23.59 47.00
CA ALA A 30 25.41 -22.88 47.03
C ALA A 30 26.45 -23.64 47.91
N PRO A 31 27.73 -23.70 47.53
CA PRO A 31 28.78 -24.03 48.45
C PRO A 31 29.30 -22.78 49.15
N SER A 32 29.35 -22.84 50.48
CA SER A 32 30.07 -21.92 51.35
C SER A 32 31.57 -22.15 51.23
N THR A 33 32.37 -21.11 50.91
CA THR A 33 33.79 -21.06 51.32
C THR A 33 34.25 -19.62 51.50
N ASN A 34 34.59 -19.33 52.72
CA ASN A 34 35.70 -18.55 53.29
C ASN A 34 36.33 -17.38 52.51
N ASN A 35 36.23 -16.25 53.20
CA ASN A 35 37.25 -15.20 53.40
C ASN A 35 38.56 -15.31 52.62
N THR A 36 38.76 -14.32 51.77
CA THR A 36 40.09 -13.69 51.64
C THR A 36 39.89 -12.18 51.35
N ASN A 37 40.48 -11.40 52.23
CA ASN A 37 40.66 -9.95 52.11
C ASN A 37 41.23 -9.60 50.74
N ASN A 38 40.51 -8.80 49.98
CA ASN A 38 41.11 -7.96 48.96
C ASN A 38 40.59 -6.54 49.14
N ASN A 39 41.47 -5.73 49.66
CA ASN A 39 41.41 -4.26 49.59
C ASN A 39 41.37 -3.82 48.13
N ALA A 40 40.18 -3.73 47.57
CA ALA A 40 39.94 -3.00 46.36
C ALA A 40 39.70 -1.54 46.78
N SER A 41 40.71 -0.73 46.58
CA SER A 41 40.67 0.73 46.70
C SER A 41 39.42 1.21 45.95
N LYS A 42 38.45 1.78 46.70
CA LYS A 42 37.40 2.60 46.18
C LYS A 42 38.05 3.76 45.41
N GLN A 43 37.97 3.73 44.08
CA GLN A 43 38.22 4.96 43.33
C GLN A 43 37.16 5.95 43.79
N PRO A 44 37.55 7.20 44.08
CA PRO A 44 36.59 8.26 44.47
C PRO A 44 35.59 8.42 43.33
N GLU A 45 34.30 8.32 43.65
CA GLU A 45 33.24 8.73 42.74
C GLU A 45 33.56 10.16 42.34
N LYS A 46 33.92 10.35 41.05
CA LYS A 46 34.14 11.69 40.50
C LYS A 46 32.81 12.43 40.58
N GLU A 47 32.76 13.51 41.39
CA GLU A 47 31.62 14.41 41.45
C GLU A 47 31.24 14.82 40.01
N GLU A 48 29.96 14.83 39.70
CA GLU A 48 29.49 15.26 38.40
C GLU A 48 29.80 16.76 38.19
N PRO A 49 30.36 17.13 37.03
CA PRO A 49 30.77 18.50 36.77
C PRO A 49 29.57 19.46 36.81
N SER A 50 29.72 20.55 37.58
CA SER A 50 28.67 21.54 37.84
C SER A 50 28.62 22.66 36.82
N THR A 51 29.67 22.85 36.03
CA THR A 51 29.80 23.92 35.03
C THR A 51 29.99 23.37 33.63
N VAL A 52 29.65 24.17 32.62
CA VAL A 52 29.83 23.81 31.21
C VAL A 52 31.29 23.52 30.87
N ALA A 53 32.23 24.21 31.53
CA ALA A 53 33.67 24.00 31.35
C ALA A 53 34.14 22.68 31.95
N GLU A 54 33.64 22.30 33.13
CA GLU A 54 33.91 21.04 33.79
C GLU A 54 33.27 19.87 33.01
N LEU A 55 32.04 20.02 32.52
CA LEU A 55 31.38 19.04 31.65
C LEU A 55 32.19 18.80 30.37
N SER A 56 32.71 19.84 29.75
CA SER A 56 33.53 19.72 28.55
C SER A 56 34.84 19.00 28.82
N ARG A 57 35.49 19.29 29.95
CA ARG A 57 36.71 18.63 30.37
C ARG A 57 36.46 17.15 30.70
N TYR A 58 35.38 16.85 31.42
CA TYR A 58 34.98 15.52 31.77
C TYR A 58 34.66 14.64 30.51
N HIS A 59 34.01 15.20 29.51
CA HIS A 59 33.79 14.51 28.25
C HIS A 59 35.05 14.35 27.41
N PHE A 60 35.95 15.31 27.44
CA PHE A 60 37.24 15.19 26.77
C PHE A 60 38.08 14.05 27.37
N GLU A 61 38.13 13.94 28.68
CA GLU A 61 38.83 12.86 29.39
C GLU A 61 38.19 11.48 29.13
N LEU A 62 36.88 11.38 29.05
CA LEU A 62 36.15 10.13 28.73
C LEU A 62 36.36 9.65 27.28
N CYS A 63 36.74 10.53 26.37
CA CYS A 63 36.89 10.23 24.95
C CYS A 63 38.36 10.06 24.51
N HIS A 64 39.32 10.29 25.39
CA HIS A 64 40.76 10.16 25.13
C HIS A 64 41.28 8.74 24.88
N PRO A 65 40.57 7.63 25.26
CA PRO A 65 41.07 6.27 24.99
C PRO A 65 41.01 5.86 23.50
N PHE A 66 40.44 6.68 22.61
CA PHE A 66 40.30 6.32 21.19
C PHE A 66 41.31 7.08 20.28
N GLU A 67 42.60 6.88 20.54
CA GLU A 67 43.66 7.22 19.57
C GLU A 67 43.80 6.11 18.55
N GLY A 68 43.01 6.14 17.47
CA GLY A 68 43.15 5.23 16.36
C GLY A 68 42.31 5.66 15.16
N LYS A 69 42.97 6.15 14.11
CA LYS A 69 42.52 6.45 12.74
C LYS A 69 41.10 7.06 12.61
N ARG A 70 41.05 8.35 12.43
CA ARG A 70 39.83 9.16 12.31
C ARG A 70 39.44 9.36 10.84
N SER A 71 38.24 8.95 10.48
CA SER A 71 37.59 9.22 9.18
C SER A 71 36.67 10.46 9.27
N THR A 72 36.21 10.94 8.13
CA THR A 72 35.39 12.13 7.87
C THR A 72 34.06 12.23 8.64
N THR A 73 33.73 11.29 9.49
CA THR A 73 32.57 11.21 10.39
C THR A 73 32.64 12.17 11.59
N GLN A 74 33.74 12.88 11.78
CA GLN A 74 34.01 13.70 12.99
C GLN A 74 33.08 14.91 13.15
N ALA A 75 32.57 15.50 12.07
CA ALA A 75 31.62 16.59 12.18
C ALA A 75 30.26 16.15 12.75
N ASN A 76 29.83 14.94 12.40
CA ASN A 76 28.61 14.35 12.96
C ASN A 76 28.80 13.87 14.41
N GLN A 77 30.00 13.42 14.76
CA GLN A 77 30.35 13.09 16.14
C GLN A 77 30.39 14.32 17.05
N LEU A 78 30.77 15.48 16.53
CA LEU A 78 30.75 16.73 17.30
C LEU A 78 29.32 17.18 17.63
N VAL A 79 28.40 17.04 16.71
CA VAL A 79 26.97 17.28 16.98
C VAL A 79 26.46 16.25 18.00
N TRP A 80 26.85 15.00 17.89
CA TRP A 80 26.52 13.95 18.84
C TRP A 80 27.14 14.18 20.23
N PHE A 81 28.38 14.71 20.31
CA PHE A 81 29.03 15.10 21.55
C PHE A 81 28.37 16.30 22.22
N ALA A 82 28.07 17.37 21.46
CA ALA A 82 27.32 18.50 21.97
C ALA A 82 25.95 18.04 22.50
N SER A 83 25.32 17.09 21.85
CA SER A 83 24.04 16.51 22.26
C SER A 83 24.12 15.74 23.59
N ARG A 84 25.19 14.98 23.82
CA ARG A 84 25.40 14.26 25.11
C ARG A 84 25.75 15.21 26.26
N LEU A 85 26.48 16.28 25.99
CA LEU A 85 26.76 17.33 26.97
C LEU A 85 25.46 17.97 27.47
N VAL A 86 24.57 18.31 26.55
CA VAL A 86 23.28 18.97 26.86
C VAL A 86 22.32 18.03 27.61
N THR A 87 22.33 16.72 27.33
CA THR A 87 21.46 15.75 28.03
C THR A 87 21.82 15.53 29.50
N ARG A 88 23.02 15.97 29.96
CA ARG A 88 23.45 15.88 31.37
C ARG A 88 23.32 17.20 32.14
N LEU A 89 23.01 18.29 31.45
CA LEU A 89 22.70 19.55 32.13
C LEU A 89 21.31 19.47 32.76
N PRO A 90 21.09 20.02 33.97
CA PRO A 90 19.73 20.18 34.48
C PRO A 90 18.91 21.01 33.49
N VAL A 91 17.60 20.72 33.38
CA VAL A 91 16.66 21.29 32.40
C VAL A 91 16.52 22.81 32.46
N ARG A 92 17.36 23.48 33.22
CA ARG A 92 17.43 24.96 33.27
C ARG A 92 18.03 25.50 31.99
N PHE A 93 17.33 26.41 31.37
CA PHE A 93 17.78 27.22 30.26
C PHE A 93 19.23 27.68 30.52
N LEU A 94 20.15 27.28 29.67
CA LEU A 94 21.43 27.97 29.58
C LEU A 94 21.12 29.36 29.03
N GLY A 95 21.14 30.38 29.88
CA GLY A 95 21.00 31.77 29.43
C GLY A 95 22.02 32.08 28.34
N ALA A 96 21.84 33.16 27.62
CA ALA A 96 22.67 33.55 26.46
C ALA A 96 24.19 33.47 26.74
N LYS A 97 24.62 33.64 27.98
CA LYS A 97 26.01 33.49 28.43
C LYS A 97 26.44 32.01 28.45
N GLY A 98 25.63 31.12 29.00
CA GLY A 98 25.94 29.67 29.05
C GLY A 98 25.95 29.03 27.66
N GLN A 99 25.10 29.51 26.75
CA GLN A 99 25.14 29.11 25.35
C GLN A 99 26.41 29.57 24.63
N LYS A 100 26.87 30.80 24.91
CA LYS A 100 28.15 31.32 24.40
C LYS A 100 29.33 30.53 24.94
N ASP A 101 29.33 30.22 26.23
CA ASP A 101 30.39 29.46 26.87
C ASP A 101 30.46 28.03 26.37
N LEU A 102 29.28 27.35 26.18
CA LEU A 102 29.19 26.06 25.55
C LEU A 102 29.75 26.08 24.11
N TRP A 103 29.36 27.08 23.35
CA TRP A 103 29.83 27.25 21.97
C TRP A 103 31.34 27.55 21.90
N LYS A 104 31.86 28.36 22.81
CA LYS A 104 33.27 28.62 22.91
C LYS A 104 34.05 27.35 23.26
N THR A 105 33.57 26.58 24.22
CA THR A 105 34.19 25.33 24.67
C THR A 105 34.14 24.26 23.57
N VAL A 106 33.03 24.12 22.87
CA VAL A 106 32.91 23.20 21.71
C VAL A 106 33.86 23.61 20.59
N ASN A 107 34.00 24.92 20.30
CA ASN A 107 34.95 25.40 19.29
C ASN A 107 36.41 25.25 19.71
N GLU A 108 36.74 25.47 20.99
CA GLU A 108 38.11 25.37 21.50
C GLU A 108 38.61 23.93 21.60
N HIS A 109 37.71 22.96 21.88
CA HIS A 109 38.07 21.56 22.08
C HIS A 109 37.79 20.69 20.86
N SER A 110 37.00 21.16 19.88
CA SER A 110 36.73 20.46 18.64
C SER A 110 37.72 20.74 17.50
N LEU A 111 38.67 21.64 17.70
CA LEU A 111 39.76 21.96 16.78
C LEU A 111 41.04 21.20 17.15
N PRO A 112 41.81 20.80 16.22
CA PRO A 112 41.67 19.74 15.23
C PRO A 112 42.67 18.63 15.46
N ALA A 113 42.33 17.46 15.07
CA ALA A 113 43.38 16.53 14.64
C ALA A 113 44.17 17.18 13.50
N ARG A 114 45.49 17.14 13.61
CA ARG A 114 46.48 17.70 12.68
C ARG A 114 46.01 17.73 11.22
N GLY A 115 45.92 18.95 10.65
CA GLY A 115 45.66 19.18 9.23
C GLY A 115 44.49 20.06 8.88
N PHE A 116 43.61 20.42 9.81
CA PHE A 116 42.53 21.36 9.54
C PHE A 116 42.99 22.80 9.67
N ASN A 117 43.22 23.45 8.55
CA ASN A 117 43.65 24.85 8.53
C ASN A 117 42.40 25.74 8.39
N LEU A 118 41.95 26.32 9.51
CA LEU A 118 40.79 27.21 9.57
C LEU A 118 40.90 28.41 8.59
N ARG A 119 42.12 28.92 8.35
CA ARG A 119 42.36 29.96 7.34
C ARG A 119 42.10 29.43 5.93
N LYS A 120 42.52 28.19 5.64
CA LYS A 120 42.30 27.53 4.35
C LYS A 120 40.83 27.19 4.15
N TYR A 121 40.14 26.80 5.20
CA TYR A 121 38.70 26.54 5.18
C TYR A 121 37.89 27.83 4.98
N LYS A 122 38.20 28.91 5.72
CA LYS A 122 37.59 30.23 5.51
C LYS A 122 37.85 30.77 4.11
N LYS A 123 39.07 30.58 3.57
CA LYS A 123 39.44 30.99 2.20
C LYS A 123 38.72 30.17 1.13
N ARG A 124 38.49 28.89 1.37
CA ARG A 124 37.66 28.04 0.50
C ARG A 124 36.18 28.43 0.54
N GLN A 125 35.64 28.77 1.71
CA GLN A 125 34.25 29.24 1.80
C GLN A 125 34.06 30.62 1.14
N GLN A 126 35.08 31.48 1.14
CA GLN A 126 35.06 32.75 0.40
C GLN A 126 35.17 32.57 -1.12
N GLN A 127 35.72 31.46 -1.59
CA GLN A 127 35.89 31.16 -3.02
C GLN A 127 34.76 30.32 -3.65
N HIS A 128 33.96 29.62 -2.85
CA HIS A 128 32.79 28.90 -3.33
C HIS A 128 31.54 29.76 -3.14
N LYS A 129 31.22 30.53 -4.17
CA LYS A 129 29.94 31.22 -4.28
C LYS A 129 28.83 30.19 -4.22
N GLY A 130 28.03 30.25 -3.16
CA GLY A 130 26.61 29.99 -3.23
C GLY A 130 26.10 28.58 -3.21
N VAL A 131 26.91 27.50 -3.01
CA VAL A 131 26.37 26.14 -3.05
C VAL A 131 26.76 25.34 -1.80
N ASP A 132 25.80 24.68 -1.14
CA ASP A 132 26.08 23.78 0.00
C ASP A 132 26.70 22.45 -0.48
N SER A 133 27.09 21.59 0.47
CA SER A 133 27.66 20.26 0.17
C SER A 133 26.72 19.33 -0.63
N ARG A 134 25.49 19.76 -0.90
CA ARG A 134 24.46 19.05 -1.68
C ARG A 134 24.11 19.78 -2.99
N GLY A 135 24.91 20.79 -3.39
CA GLY A 135 24.69 21.51 -4.65
C GLY A 135 23.56 22.55 -4.61
N ARG A 136 23.06 22.93 -3.44
CA ARG A 136 21.98 23.93 -3.31
C ARG A 136 22.55 25.32 -3.15
N ASP A 137 21.98 26.30 -3.86
CA ASP A 137 22.35 27.72 -3.74
C ASP A 137 22.01 28.24 -2.34
N ILE A 138 23.03 28.62 -1.57
CA ILE A 138 22.90 29.14 -0.19
C ILE A 138 22.99 30.65 -0.11
N GLY A 139 23.02 31.36 -1.22
CA GLY A 139 23.12 32.81 -1.26
C GLY A 139 24.41 33.35 -0.61
N GLU A 140 24.73 34.58 -0.86
CA GLU A 140 25.87 35.25 -0.24
C GLU A 140 25.57 35.64 1.20
N TYR A 141 25.88 34.74 2.17
CA TYR A 141 25.90 35.13 3.60
C TYR A 141 27.25 35.71 3.96
N THR A 142 27.23 36.85 4.64
CA THR A 142 28.43 37.37 5.30
C THR A 142 28.92 36.41 6.40
N ALA A 143 30.21 36.42 6.73
CA ALA A 143 30.75 35.54 7.78
C ALA A 143 30.03 35.73 9.14
N LYS A 144 29.45 36.89 9.38
CA LYS A 144 28.67 37.21 10.58
C LYS A 144 27.28 36.54 10.54
N GLU A 145 26.60 36.64 9.42
CA GLU A 145 25.28 35.99 9.21
C GLU A 145 25.40 34.47 9.26
N TRP A 146 26.46 33.90 8.67
CA TRP A 146 26.77 32.49 8.79
C TRP A 146 26.98 32.06 10.24
N GLY A 147 27.74 32.85 11.04
CA GLY A 147 27.94 32.58 12.46
C GLY A 147 26.62 32.57 13.24
N ILE A 148 25.76 33.57 13.03
CA ILE A 148 24.43 33.66 13.66
C ILE A 148 23.56 32.44 13.25
N ARG A 149 23.59 32.05 11.98
CA ARG A 149 22.80 30.90 11.48
C ARG A 149 23.29 29.60 12.10
N GLN A 150 24.59 29.40 12.29
CA GLN A 150 25.13 28.22 12.98
C GLN A 150 24.75 28.21 14.47
N GLU A 151 24.80 29.34 15.14
CA GLU A 151 24.36 29.48 16.53
C GLU A 151 22.87 29.07 16.68
N LYS A 152 22.00 29.54 15.79
CA LYS A 152 20.59 29.15 15.76
C LYS A 152 20.39 27.66 15.52
N ARG A 153 21.19 27.04 14.64
CA ARG A 153 21.13 25.58 14.39
C ARG A 153 21.52 24.78 15.63
N VAL A 154 22.56 25.18 16.32
CA VAL A 154 23.00 24.54 17.57
C VAL A 154 21.91 24.68 18.64
N THR A 155 21.37 25.87 18.80
CA THR A 155 20.27 26.13 19.75
C THR A 155 19.07 25.25 19.44
N LEU A 156 18.65 25.16 18.18
CA LEU A 156 17.54 24.32 17.76
C LEU A 156 17.80 22.82 18.08
N SER A 157 19.03 22.36 17.80
CA SER A 157 19.40 20.97 18.11
C SER A 157 19.38 20.67 19.60
N CYS A 158 19.80 21.63 20.43
CA CYS A 158 19.75 21.51 21.88
C CYS A 158 18.31 21.44 22.40
N LEU A 159 17.43 22.30 21.88
CA LEU A 159 16.01 22.29 22.24
C LEU A 159 15.31 20.98 21.84
N GLN A 160 15.62 20.46 20.65
CA GLN A 160 15.10 19.17 20.16
C GLN A 160 15.49 18.00 21.08
N LEU A 161 16.73 17.99 21.57
CA LEU A 161 17.20 16.97 22.51
C LEU A 161 16.52 17.09 23.89
N GLN A 162 16.31 18.30 24.37
CA GLN A 162 15.57 18.52 25.62
C GLN A 162 14.11 18.09 25.49
N SER A 163 13.49 18.38 24.36
CA SER A 163 12.13 17.92 24.05
C SER A 163 12.04 16.39 23.94
N GLN A 164 13.07 15.74 23.36
CA GLN A 164 13.16 14.29 23.35
C GLN A 164 13.27 13.70 24.75
N ARG A 165 14.12 14.31 25.62
CA ARG A 165 14.26 13.88 27.02
C ARG A 165 12.96 14.03 27.80
N PHE A 166 12.23 15.12 27.61
CA PHE A 166 10.92 15.30 28.21
C PHE A 166 9.95 14.20 27.79
N ARG A 167 9.93 13.84 26.50
CA ARG A 167 9.11 12.72 25.99
C ARG A 167 9.49 11.39 26.63
N GLU A 168 10.77 11.10 26.77
CA GLU A 168 11.27 9.90 27.44
C GLU A 168 10.85 9.83 28.91
N LEU A 169 10.93 10.95 29.64
CA LEU A 169 10.48 11.02 31.04
C LEU A 169 8.98 10.79 31.15
N ARG A 170 8.19 11.42 30.29
CA ARG A 170 6.75 11.24 30.23
C ARG A 170 6.35 9.81 29.90
N ASP A 171 7.09 9.16 28.98
CA ASP A 171 6.88 7.75 28.66
C ASP A 171 7.15 6.83 29.86
N ARG A 172 8.21 7.10 30.63
CA ARG A 172 8.50 6.40 31.88
C ARG A 172 7.41 6.58 32.90
N GLN A 173 6.89 7.81 33.06
CA GLN A 173 5.76 8.08 33.94
C GLN A 173 4.52 7.25 33.55
N LYS A 174 4.17 7.23 32.26
CA LYS A 174 3.00 6.48 31.75
C LYS A 174 3.13 4.98 31.96
N ARG A 175 4.35 4.45 31.86
CA ARG A 175 4.64 3.03 32.10
C ARG A 175 4.78 2.68 33.58
N GLY A 176 4.60 3.63 34.48
CA GLY A 176 4.73 3.41 35.93
C GLY A 176 6.15 3.08 36.37
N PHE A 177 7.18 3.60 35.66
CA PHE A 177 8.56 3.40 36.06
C PHE A 177 8.86 4.11 37.38
N VAL A 178 9.58 3.40 38.24
CA VAL A 178 10.10 3.89 39.50
C VAL A 178 11.58 4.23 39.33
N ASP A 179 11.99 5.39 39.81
CA ASP A 179 13.39 5.77 39.83
C ASP A 179 14.19 4.82 40.72
N ARG A 180 15.25 4.23 40.19
CA ARG A 180 16.06 3.24 40.93
C ARG A 180 16.86 3.83 42.08
N GLN A 181 17.09 5.14 42.06
CA GLN A 181 17.89 5.82 43.10
C GLN A 181 17.03 6.32 44.23
N THR A 182 15.84 6.87 43.94
CA THR A 182 14.95 7.44 44.95
C THR A 182 13.83 6.53 45.39
N GLY A 183 13.49 5.52 44.59
CA GLY A 183 12.35 4.62 44.85
C GLY A 183 10.98 5.25 44.53
N ASP A 184 10.96 6.49 44.03
CA ASP A 184 9.74 7.20 43.72
C ASP A 184 9.26 6.96 42.29
N GLN A 185 7.96 7.13 42.06
CA GLN A 185 7.43 7.11 40.70
C GLN A 185 7.97 8.31 39.91
N VAL A 186 8.39 8.06 38.67
CA VAL A 186 8.79 9.13 37.75
C VAL A 186 7.55 9.96 37.44
N LEU A 187 7.51 11.20 37.91
CA LEU A 187 6.43 12.16 37.68
C LEU A 187 6.97 13.33 36.85
N VAL A 188 6.21 13.72 35.83
CA VAL A 188 6.44 14.96 35.08
C VAL A 188 5.54 16.03 35.71
N THR A 189 6.13 17.12 36.11
CA THR A 189 5.45 18.23 36.78
C THR A 189 4.78 19.19 35.79
N ASP A 190 3.78 19.94 36.25
CA ASP A 190 3.12 20.99 35.43
C ASP A 190 4.09 22.07 34.95
N SER A 191 5.15 22.35 35.75
CA SER A 191 6.24 23.26 35.34
C SER A 191 6.98 22.73 34.13
N GLU A 192 7.31 21.44 34.10
CA GLU A 192 8.00 20.81 32.98
C GLU A 192 7.13 20.77 31.70
N TYR A 193 5.81 20.59 31.84
CA TYR A 193 4.87 20.75 30.73
C TYR A 193 4.86 22.17 30.18
N THR A 194 4.87 23.16 31.05
CA THR A 194 4.90 24.58 30.66
C THR A 194 6.22 24.95 29.98
N GLU A 195 7.34 24.47 30.51
CA GLU A 195 8.66 24.65 29.91
C GLU A 195 8.74 23.97 28.52
N GLU A 196 8.18 22.80 28.39
CA GLU A 196 8.15 22.10 27.10
C GLU A 196 7.33 22.85 26.05
N LYS A 197 6.18 23.41 26.45
CA LYS A 197 5.36 24.25 25.57
C LYS A 197 6.12 25.49 25.08
N GLN A 198 6.85 26.16 25.98
CA GLN A 198 7.69 27.31 25.62
C GLN A 198 8.83 26.88 24.70
N ARG A 199 9.51 25.79 25.01
CA ARG A 199 10.60 25.20 24.21
C ARG A 199 10.16 24.90 22.78
N ARG A 200 8.98 24.36 22.60
CA ARG A 200 8.42 24.08 21.27
C ARG A 200 8.12 25.34 20.48
N GLY A 201 7.56 26.36 21.12
CA GLY A 201 7.37 27.66 20.47
C GLY A 201 8.69 28.28 19.99
N GLU A 202 9.77 28.15 20.78
CA GLU A 202 11.09 28.60 20.38
C GLU A 202 11.72 27.77 19.26
N MET A 203 11.54 26.46 19.29
CA MET A 203 11.95 25.55 18.22
C MET A 203 11.24 25.87 16.91
N GLU A 204 9.95 26.12 16.93
CA GLU A 204 9.18 26.53 15.76
C GLU A 204 9.69 27.84 15.18
N LYS A 205 9.89 28.85 16.03
CA LYS A 205 10.45 30.15 15.63
C LYS A 205 11.82 30.01 14.97
N LEU A 206 12.75 29.28 15.59
CA LEU A 206 14.09 29.05 15.05
C LEU A 206 14.07 28.26 13.76
N SER A 207 13.19 27.26 13.66
CA SER A 207 13.01 26.47 12.44
C SER A 207 12.50 27.33 11.28
N ARG A 208 11.54 28.21 11.54
CA ARG A 208 11.02 29.17 10.55
C ARG A 208 12.10 30.14 10.09
N GLU A 209 12.92 30.65 11.01
CA GLU A 209 14.02 31.57 10.70
C GLU A 209 15.17 30.89 9.93
N LEU A 210 15.46 29.63 10.21
CA LEU A 210 16.54 28.87 9.56
C LEU A 210 16.19 28.32 8.20
N TYR A 211 14.97 27.85 8.03
CA TYR A 211 14.58 27.01 6.89
C TYR A 211 13.38 27.56 6.11
N GLY A 212 12.73 28.63 6.59
CA GLY A 212 11.50 29.16 6.00
C GLY A 212 10.30 28.23 6.20
N VAL A 213 9.15 28.60 5.64
CA VAL A 213 7.92 27.83 5.77
C VAL A 213 8.05 26.45 5.10
N GLU A 214 8.72 26.37 3.94
CA GLU A 214 8.97 25.10 3.25
C GLU A 214 9.98 24.20 3.98
N GLY A 215 10.93 24.78 4.67
CA GLY A 215 11.93 24.04 5.45
C GLY A 215 11.39 23.46 6.75
N MET A 216 10.35 24.05 7.33
CA MET A 216 9.62 23.48 8.46
C MET A 216 8.93 22.16 8.11
N ALA A 217 8.47 22.01 6.86
CA ALA A 217 7.91 20.77 6.36
C ALA A 217 8.88 19.58 6.39
N LYS A 218 10.20 19.85 6.48
CA LYS A 218 11.27 18.84 6.48
C LYS A 218 11.74 18.39 7.87
N GLN A 219 11.24 19.01 8.93
CA GLN A 219 11.74 18.77 10.30
C GLN A 219 10.77 18.03 11.22
N GLY A 220 9.94 17.14 10.70
CA GLY A 220 9.08 16.32 11.53
C GLY A 220 7.93 17.14 12.14
N LYS A 221 6.84 17.26 11.41
CA LYS A 221 5.67 18.04 11.80
C LYS A 221 4.98 17.52 13.06
N LEU A 222 4.93 16.19 13.21
CA LEU A 222 4.20 15.55 14.30
C LEU A 222 4.95 15.65 15.64
N ALA A 223 6.29 15.60 15.62
CA ALA A 223 7.12 15.73 16.81
C ALA A 223 7.01 17.10 17.47
N LEU A 224 6.63 18.13 16.72
CA LEU A 224 6.50 19.50 17.19
C LEU A 224 5.05 19.91 17.45
N ASP A 225 4.10 19.07 17.07
CA ASP A 225 2.67 19.36 17.22
C ASP A 225 2.19 18.97 18.62
N PRO A 226 1.65 19.92 19.40
CA PRO A 226 1.13 19.66 20.74
C PRO A 226 0.02 18.60 20.78
N GLU A 227 -0.71 18.39 19.68
CA GLU A 227 -1.74 17.34 19.58
C GLU A 227 -1.13 15.95 19.77
N TRP A 228 0.18 15.77 19.52
CA TRP A 228 0.89 14.50 19.59
C TRP A 228 1.81 14.33 20.81
N ASP A 229 1.76 15.26 21.77
CA ASP A 229 2.61 15.25 22.97
C ASP A 229 2.42 14.02 23.86
N ASP A 230 1.23 13.45 23.83
CA ASP A 230 0.89 12.26 24.58
C ASP A 230 1.28 10.96 23.90
N VAL A 231 1.78 10.99 22.66
CA VAL A 231 2.16 9.82 21.88
C VAL A 231 3.67 9.65 21.83
N VAL A 232 4.17 8.49 22.24
CA VAL A 232 5.58 8.11 22.06
C VAL A 232 5.71 7.33 20.75
N PRO A 233 6.40 7.87 19.74
CA PRO A 233 6.51 7.21 18.45
C PRO A 233 7.30 5.90 18.55
N ILE A 234 6.84 4.86 17.85
CA ILE A 234 7.53 3.57 17.76
C ILE A 234 8.35 3.59 16.48
N VAL A 235 9.65 3.82 16.63
CA VAL A 235 10.61 3.78 15.51
C VAL A 235 10.84 2.33 15.10
N MET A 236 10.89 2.07 13.80
CA MET A 236 11.31 0.78 13.27
C MET A 236 12.81 0.84 13.02
N GLU A 237 13.54 -0.06 13.67
CA GLU A 237 14.97 -0.26 13.44
C GLU A 237 15.15 -1.37 12.41
N ASP A 238 16.07 -1.16 11.47
CA ASP A 238 16.45 -2.22 10.55
C ASP A 238 17.22 -3.32 11.32
N PRO A 239 17.01 -4.60 11.02
CA PRO A 239 17.80 -5.68 11.60
C PRO A 239 19.30 -5.49 11.33
N GLU A 240 20.17 -5.88 12.25
CA GLU A 240 21.64 -5.74 12.10
C GLU A 240 22.18 -6.38 10.81
N ASN A 241 21.49 -7.42 10.30
CA ASN A 241 21.87 -8.14 9.08
C ASN A 241 20.92 -7.85 7.91
N ALA A 242 20.28 -6.68 7.86
CA ALA A 242 19.43 -6.30 6.74
C ALA A 242 20.22 -6.27 5.44
N LEU A 243 19.74 -6.99 4.42
CA LEU A 243 20.38 -7.02 3.09
C LEU A 243 20.41 -5.63 2.45
N ALA A 244 19.38 -4.82 2.70
CA ALA A 244 19.29 -3.44 2.25
C ALA A 244 18.37 -2.64 3.19
N ALA A 245 18.71 -1.37 3.40
CA ALA A 245 17.85 -0.42 4.11
C ALA A 245 17.05 0.40 3.09
N ILE A 246 15.76 0.58 3.37
CA ILE A 246 14.91 1.44 2.52
C ILE A 246 15.08 2.88 2.98
N ALA A 247 15.49 3.75 2.07
CA ALA A 247 15.64 5.18 2.34
C ALA A 247 14.28 5.89 2.31
N TYR A 248 13.48 5.72 3.34
CA TYR A 248 12.22 6.45 3.50
C TYR A 248 12.46 7.96 3.64
N SER A 249 11.53 8.76 3.14
CA SER A 249 11.55 10.18 3.45
C SER A 249 11.38 10.42 4.96
N PRO A 250 12.02 11.46 5.54
CA PRO A 250 11.88 11.75 6.96
C PRO A 250 10.42 11.91 7.42
N ASP A 251 9.60 12.58 6.61
CA ASP A 251 8.19 12.80 6.90
C ASP A 251 7.39 11.49 6.94
N TYR A 252 7.67 10.57 6.01
CA TYR A 252 7.02 9.26 5.99
C TYR A 252 7.48 8.39 7.17
N ALA A 253 8.77 8.35 7.46
CA ALA A 253 9.32 7.58 8.57
C ALA A 253 8.77 8.05 9.92
N GLU A 254 8.67 9.38 10.11
CA GLU A 254 8.05 9.97 11.30
C GLU A 254 6.56 9.60 11.39
N ALA A 255 5.77 9.89 10.36
CA ALA A 255 4.34 9.60 10.35
C ALA A 255 4.05 8.12 10.64
N MET A 256 4.84 7.21 10.04
CA MET A 256 4.73 5.77 10.30
C MET A 256 5.12 5.39 11.73
N SER A 257 6.02 6.10 12.38
CA SER A 257 6.37 5.85 13.79
C SER A 257 5.22 6.21 14.74
N TYR A 258 4.52 7.31 14.47
CA TYR A 258 3.31 7.70 15.19
C TYR A 258 2.14 6.76 14.88
N LEU A 259 1.97 6.37 13.62
CA LEU A 259 0.94 5.39 13.26
C LEU A 259 1.09 4.09 14.04
N ARG A 260 2.31 3.54 14.14
CA ARG A 260 2.56 2.33 14.93
C ARG A 260 2.19 2.50 16.40
N ALA A 261 2.46 3.68 16.95
CA ALA A 261 2.12 3.98 18.35
C ALA A 261 0.59 4.02 18.58
N VAL A 262 -0.17 4.75 17.76
CA VAL A 262 -1.64 4.81 17.89
C VAL A 262 -2.31 3.48 17.57
N MET A 263 -1.77 2.70 16.63
CA MET A 263 -2.24 1.33 16.36
C MET A 263 -2.01 0.41 17.56
N SER A 264 -0.83 0.47 18.18
CA SER A 264 -0.50 -0.31 19.38
C SER A 264 -1.41 0.05 20.56
N ALA A 265 -1.73 1.34 20.70
CA ALA A 265 -2.66 1.84 21.70
C ALA A 265 -4.13 1.56 21.36
N LYS A 266 -4.44 1.07 20.14
CA LYS A 266 -5.81 0.96 19.60
C LYS A 266 -6.57 2.27 19.69
N GLU A 267 -5.89 3.38 19.42
CA GLU A 267 -6.50 4.70 19.46
C GLU A 267 -7.30 4.96 18.17
N TYR A 268 -8.60 5.10 18.32
CA TYR A 268 -9.51 5.48 17.25
C TYR A 268 -10.03 6.90 17.54
N SER A 269 -9.43 7.87 16.86
CA SER A 269 -9.65 9.30 17.15
C SER A 269 -9.58 10.14 15.87
N PRO A 270 -10.09 11.39 15.90
CA PRO A 270 -9.97 12.29 14.75
C PRO A 270 -8.52 12.55 14.33
N ARG A 271 -7.55 12.61 15.28
CA ARG A 271 -6.15 12.80 14.96
C ARG A 271 -5.54 11.56 14.29
N SER A 272 -5.89 10.35 14.75
CA SER A 272 -5.43 9.12 14.11
C SER A 272 -6.01 8.96 12.70
N LEU A 273 -7.24 9.38 12.46
CA LEU A 273 -7.84 9.43 11.12
C LEU A 273 -7.11 10.38 10.19
N LYS A 274 -6.81 11.62 10.64
CA LYS A 274 -6.00 12.59 9.90
C LYS A 274 -4.59 12.07 9.59
N LEU A 275 -3.98 11.36 10.55
CA LEU A 275 -2.67 10.74 10.34
C LEU A 275 -2.72 9.71 9.22
N THR A 276 -3.77 8.86 9.16
CA THR A 276 -3.93 7.90 8.05
C THR A 276 -4.06 8.61 6.71
N GLU A 277 -4.81 9.70 6.62
CA GLU A 277 -4.94 10.50 5.41
C GLU A 277 -3.59 11.08 4.96
N TYR A 278 -2.82 11.62 5.90
CA TYR A 278 -1.49 12.16 5.62
C TYR A 278 -0.55 11.08 5.05
N ILE A 279 -0.53 9.89 5.66
CA ILE A 279 0.31 8.78 5.21
C ILE A 279 -0.15 8.24 3.85
N ILE A 280 -1.46 8.14 3.60
CA ILE A 280 -2.02 7.72 2.31
C ILE A 280 -1.59 8.67 1.19
N LYS A 281 -1.56 9.98 1.44
CA LYS A 281 -1.04 10.97 0.47
C LYS A 281 0.46 10.78 0.17
N LEU A 282 1.24 10.34 1.16
CA LEU A 282 2.67 10.03 0.97
C LEU A 282 2.90 8.68 0.29
N ASN A 283 2.12 7.68 0.65
CA ASN A 283 2.22 6.32 0.11
C ASN A 283 0.84 5.63 0.09
N PRO A 284 0.08 5.78 -0.99
CA PRO A 284 -1.26 5.20 -1.10
C PRO A 284 -1.26 3.66 -1.22
N ALA A 285 -0.09 3.03 -1.39
CA ALA A 285 0.02 1.58 -1.52
C ALA A 285 0.14 0.83 -0.18
N HIS A 286 0.28 1.53 0.95
CA HIS A 286 0.51 0.90 2.25
C HIS A 286 -0.78 0.33 2.85
N TYR A 287 -1.05 -0.96 2.65
CA TYR A 287 -2.32 -1.62 3.02
C TYR A 287 -2.69 -1.52 4.52
N THR A 288 -1.71 -1.58 5.43
CA THR A 288 -1.97 -1.49 6.88
C THR A 288 -2.61 -0.16 7.27
N VAL A 289 -2.22 0.93 6.59
CA VAL A 289 -2.79 2.27 6.83
C VAL A 289 -4.28 2.29 6.47
N TRP A 290 -4.64 1.69 5.33
CA TRP A 290 -6.03 1.58 4.89
C TRP A 290 -6.89 0.75 5.84
N LEU A 291 -6.36 -0.38 6.33
CA LEU A 291 -7.06 -1.21 7.31
C LEU A 291 -7.29 -0.47 8.63
N PHE A 292 -6.27 0.27 9.11
CA PHE A 292 -6.41 1.07 10.31
C PHE A 292 -7.35 2.25 10.12
N ARG A 293 -7.38 2.88 8.93
CA ARG A 293 -8.36 3.91 8.58
C ARG A 293 -9.78 3.37 8.65
N ALA A 294 -10.06 2.22 8.05
CA ALA A 294 -11.36 1.58 8.14
C ALA A 294 -11.77 1.31 9.60
N ALA A 295 -10.84 0.77 10.41
CA ALA A 295 -11.09 0.54 11.83
C ALA A 295 -11.42 1.83 12.61
N ASN A 296 -10.76 2.95 12.29
CA ASN A 296 -11.09 4.27 12.87
C ASN A 296 -12.51 4.70 12.53
N ILE A 297 -12.89 4.62 11.25
CA ILE A 297 -14.20 5.02 10.76
C ILE A 297 -15.30 4.22 11.45
N PHE A 298 -15.13 2.91 11.52
CA PHE A 298 -16.12 2.01 12.13
C PHE A 298 -16.21 2.21 13.66
N ALA A 299 -15.07 2.34 14.34
CA ALA A 299 -15.05 2.56 15.79
C ALA A 299 -15.66 3.90 16.20
N MET A 300 -15.41 4.96 15.44
CA MET A 300 -15.98 6.29 15.66
C MET A 300 -17.40 6.43 15.10
N LYS A 301 -17.91 5.42 14.39
CA LYS A 301 -19.23 5.44 13.73
C LYS A 301 -19.41 6.63 12.79
N LEU A 302 -18.39 6.95 12.02
CA LEU A 302 -18.45 8.06 11.08
C LEU A 302 -19.37 7.73 9.89
N PRO A 303 -19.99 8.75 9.27
CA PRO A 303 -20.83 8.56 8.09
C PRO A 303 -20.02 7.96 6.93
N ILE A 304 -20.41 6.79 6.48
CA ILE A 304 -19.72 6.11 5.36
C ILE A 304 -19.79 6.90 4.04
N PRO A 305 -20.90 7.58 3.70
CA PRO A 305 -20.96 8.41 2.48
C PRO A 305 -19.90 9.51 2.42
N ASP A 306 -19.53 10.10 3.56
CA ASP A 306 -18.49 11.14 3.63
C ASP A 306 -17.11 10.56 3.29
N GLU A 307 -16.82 9.38 3.83
CA GLU A 307 -15.57 8.67 3.50
C GLU A 307 -15.52 8.23 2.03
N ILE A 308 -16.64 7.77 1.48
CA ILE A 308 -16.74 7.43 0.04
C ILE A 308 -16.47 8.66 -0.82
N THR A 309 -17.00 9.82 -0.43
CA THR A 309 -16.76 11.08 -1.14
C THR A 309 -15.27 11.46 -1.14
N TRP A 310 -14.62 11.35 0.01
CA TRP A 310 -13.17 11.55 0.12
C TRP A 310 -12.40 10.52 -0.74
N LEU A 311 -12.82 9.26 -0.68
CA LEU A 311 -12.17 8.16 -1.41
C LEU A 311 -12.26 8.34 -2.93
N ASN A 312 -13.36 8.94 -3.43
CA ASN A 312 -13.52 9.26 -4.85
C ASN A 312 -12.39 10.17 -5.36
N GLN A 313 -11.98 11.17 -4.57
CA GLN A 313 -10.89 12.07 -4.92
C GLN A 313 -9.55 11.31 -5.02
N ILE A 314 -9.25 10.50 -4.00
CA ILE A 314 -8.01 9.69 -3.98
C ILE A 314 -7.97 8.67 -5.12
N ALA A 315 -9.12 8.08 -5.48
CA ALA A 315 -9.21 7.12 -6.58
C ALA A 315 -8.92 7.76 -7.95
N LEU A 316 -9.38 8.99 -8.17
CA LEU A 316 -9.09 9.74 -9.40
C LEU A 316 -7.60 10.13 -9.53
N GLU A 317 -6.92 10.36 -8.41
CA GLU A 317 -5.48 10.63 -8.38
C GLU A 317 -4.62 9.36 -8.53
N SER A 318 -5.16 8.19 -8.15
CA SER A 318 -4.42 6.93 -8.03
C SER A 318 -5.14 5.75 -8.70
N LEU A 319 -5.46 5.87 -9.99
CA LEU A 319 -6.30 4.94 -10.77
C LEU A 319 -5.90 3.46 -10.69
N LYS A 320 -4.62 3.15 -10.53
CA LYS A 320 -4.10 1.76 -10.51
C LYS A 320 -3.89 1.21 -9.10
N ASN A 321 -4.30 1.91 -8.05
CA ASN A 321 -4.11 1.47 -6.67
C ASN A 321 -5.24 0.55 -6.22
N TYR A 322 -4.93 -0.73 -5.98
CA TYR A 322 -5.92 -1.73 -5.57
C TYR A 322 -6.39 -1.58 -4.10
N GLN A 323 -5.60 -0.92 -3.22
CA GLN A 323 -5.96 -0.72 -1.82
C GLN A 323 -7.21 0.15 -1.67
N ILE A 324 -7.37 1.14 -2.56
CA ILE A 324 -8.54 2.01 -2.63
C ILE A 324 -9.81 1.17 -2.81
N TRP A 325 -9.77 0.21 -3.74
CA TRP A 325 -10.93 -0.63 -4.06
C TRP A 325 -11.24 -1.62 -2.95
N HIS A 326 -10.21 -2.17 -2.29
CA HIS A 326 -10.41 -3.01 -1.11
C HIS A 326 -11.04 -2.21 0.05
N HIS A 327 -10.54 -0.99 0.30
CA HIS A 327 -11.12 -0.11 1.30
C HIS A 327 -12.58 0.23 0.98
N ARG A 328 -12.89 0.53 -0.29
CA ARG A 328 -14.26 0.79 -0.74
C ARG A 328 -15.18 -0.42 -0.50
N ASN A 329 -14.71 -1.62 -0.80
CA ASN A 329 -15.47 -2.85 -0.51
C ASN A 329 -15.79 -2.96 0.98
N LEU A 330 -14.82 -2.73 1.88
CA LEU A 330 -15.02 -2.76 3.33
C LEU A 330 -16.06 -1.74 3.79
N LEU A 331 -16.03 -0.53 3.25
CA LEU A 331 -16.99 0.52 3.56
C LEU A 331 -18.40 0.13 3.13
N VAL A 332 -18.55 -0.36 1.91
CA VAL A 332 -19.86 -0.77 1.36
C VAL A 332 -20.40 -2.00 2.11
N GLU A 333 -19.53 -2.99 2.41
CA GLU A 333 -19.91 -4.13 3.25
C GLU A 333 -20.46 -3.71 4.62
N HIS A 334 -19.82 -2.73 5.23
CA HIS A 334 -20.25 -2.19 6.52
C HIS A 334 -21.54 -1.36 6.42
N TYR A 335 -21.70 -0.60 5.34
CA TYR A 335 -22.82 0.33 5.13
C TYR A 335 -24.10 -0.37 4.65
N HIS A 336 -23.95 -1.36 3.77
CA HIS A 336 -25.06 -2.05 3.11
C HIS A 336 -26.16 -2.53 4.07
N PRO A 337 -25.86 -3.16 5.24
CA PRO A 337 -26.91 -3.60 6.16
C PRO A 337 -27.83 -2.47 6.67
N SER A 338 -27.34 -1.23 6.69
CA SER A 338 -28.13 -0.08 7.15
C SER A 338 -29.10 0.46 6.11
N ILE A 339 -28.86 0.16 4.81
CA ILE A 339 -29.69 0.63 3.69
C ILE A 339 -30.44 -0.49 2.96
N ALA A 340 -30.10 -1.74 3.23
CA ALA A 340 -30.65 -2.90 2.51
C ALA A 340 -32.19 -3.02 2.62
N SER A 341 -32.76 -2.55 3.72
CA SER A 341 -34.21 -2.56 3.95
C SER A 341 -34.91 -1.27 3.51
N ASP A 342 -34.18 -0.31 2.93
CA ASP A 342 -34.69 0.98 2.43
C ASP A 342 -34.44 1.06 0.91
N PRO A 343 -35.39 0.66 0.05
CA PRO A 343 -35.20 0.64 -1.40
C PRO A 343 -34.82 2.00 -2.01
N PRO A 344 -35.39 3.15 -1.58
CA PRO A 344 -34.94 4.46 -2.03
C PRO A 344 -33.49 4.77 -1.69
N ALA A 345 -33.04 4.49 -0.47
CA ALA A 345 -31.65 4.72 -0.05
C ALA A 345 -30.69 3.81 -0.80
N LEU A 346 -31.03 2.53 -0.97
CA LEU A 346 -30.24 1.58 -1.75
C LEU A 346 -30.11 2.00 -3.21
N ALA A 347 -31.21 2.43 -3.84
CA ALA A 347 -31.20 2.89 -5.24
C ALA A 347 -30.38 4.17 -5.41
N SER A 348 -30.50 5.13 -4.47
CA SER A 348 -29.72 6.35 -4.46
C SER A 348 -28.21 6.05 -4.34
N PHE A 349 -27.84 5.16 -3.44
CA PHE A 349 -26.45 4.75 -3.25
C PHE A 349 -25.91 4.03 -4.50
N ALA A 350 -26.68 3.09 -5.07
CA ALA A 350 -26.30 2.39 -6.29
C ALA A 350 -26.10 3.35 -7.49
N THR A 351 -26.93 4.38 -7.59
CA THR A 351 -26.80 5.41 -8.61
C THR A 351 -25.52 6.22 -8.44
N SER A 352 -25.24 6.69 -7.22
CA SER A 352 -24.00 7.43 -6.90
C SER A 352 -22.73 6.59 -7.20
N GLU A 353 -22.74 5.30 -6.86
CA GLU A 353 -21.63 4.39 -7.18
C GLU A 353 -21.44 4.24 -8.69
N ARG A 354 -22.50 4.03 -9.44
CA ARG A 354 -22.46 3.90 -10.89
C ARG A 354 -21.92 5.18 -11.56
N GLU A 355 -22.38 6.33 -11.12
CA GLU A 355 -21.92 7.62 -11.65
C GLU A 355 -20.42 7.80 -11.44
N PHE A 356 -19.93 7.50 -10.25
CA PHE A 356 -18.51 7.54 -9.95
C PHE A 356 -17.70 6.55 -10.80
N LEU A 357 -18.18 5.30 -10.96
CA LEU A 357 -17.52 4.32 -11.81
C LEU A 357 -17.48 4.73 -13.26
N THR A 358 -18.54 5.38 -13.76
CA THR A 358 -18.59 5.95 -15.11
C THR A 358 -17.53 7.05 -15.28
N GLN A 359 -17.38 7.93 -14.29
CA GLN A 359 -16.37 8.98 -14.30
C GLN A 359 -14.94 8.40 -14.34
N ILE A 360 -14.67 7.37 -13.57
CA ILE A 360 -13.34 6.72 -13.56
C ILE A 360 -13.07 5.95 -14.86
N LEU A 361 -14.08 5.23 -15.39
CA LEU A 361 -13.96 4.50 -16.66
C LEU A 361 -13.79 5.44 -17.86
N ALA A 362 -14.26 6.69 -17.78
CA ALA A 362 -13.97 7.70 -18.80
C ALA A 362 -12.46 8.04 -18.88
N GLN A 363 -11.69 7.87 -17.79
CA GLN A 363 -10.24 8.10 -17.78
C GLN A 363 -9.45 6.83 -18.14
N ASP A 364 -9.92 5.66 -17.68
CA ASP A 364 -9.28 4.37 -17.93
C ASP A 364 -10.34 3.29 -18.18
N THR A 365 -10.82 3.18 -19.41
CA THR A 365 -11.94 2.32 -19.84
C THR A 365 -11.70 0.82 -19.60
N LYS A 366 -10.44 0.42 -19.40
CA LYS A 366 -10.04 -0.99 -19.22
C LYS A 366 -9.39 -1.26 -17.86
N ASN A 367 -9.68 -0.42 -16.87
CA ASN A 367 -9.14 -0.59 -15.52
C ASN A 367 -9.68 -1.83 -14.84
N TYR A 368 -8.82 -2.83 -14.64
CA TYR A 368 -9.18 -4.11 -14.03
C TYR A 368 -9.83 -3.94 -12.65
N HIS A 369 -9.30 -3.06 -11.81
CA HIS A 369 -9.81 -2.87 -10.45
C HIS A 369 -11.22 -2.29 -10.45
N VAL A 370 -11.49 -1.36 -11.34
CA VAL A 370 -12.81 -0.73 -11.50
C VAL A 370 -13.83 -1.76 -11.96
N TRP A 371 -13.50 -2.57 -12.97
CA TRP A 371 -14.40 -3.60 -13.49
C TRP A 371 -14.67 -4.71 -12.47
N SER A 372 -13.65 -5.13 -11.71
CA SER A 372 -13.82 -6.11 -10.64
C SER A 372 -14.75 -5.59 -9.54
N TYR A 373 -14.56 -4.33 -9.13
CA TYR A 373 -15.43 -3.68 -8.16
C TYR A 373 -16.86 -3.51 -8.70
N ARG A 374 -17.02 -3.09 -9.95
CA ARG A 374 -18.32 -2.91 -10.61
C ARG A 374 -19.13 -4.21 -10.62
N SER A 375 -18.50 -5.31 -10.99
CA SER A 375 -19.14 -6.63 -10.98
C SER A 375 -19.54 -7.06 -9.57
N TRP A 376 -18.68 -6.86 -8.58
CA TRP A 376 -18.98 -7.13 -7.18
C TRP A 376 -20.16 -6.28 -6.68
N MET A 377 -20.18 -4.99 -7.02
CA MET A 377 -21.22 -4.04 -6.63
C MET A 377 -22.61 -4.46 -7.16
N VAL A 378 -22.68 -4.90 -8.42
CA VAL A 378 -23.94 -5.41 -9.02
C VAL A 378 -24.55 -6.52 -8.16
N GLY A 379 -23.73 -7.51 -7.77
CA GLY A 379 -24.18 -8.59 -6.91
C GLY A 379 -24.52 -8.14 -5.48
N LYS A 380 -23.72 -7.23 -4.93
CA LYS A 380 -23.90 -6.74 -3.55
C LYS A 380 -25.14 -5.87 -3.37
N LEU A 381 -25.44 -5.01 -4.34
CA LEU A 381 -26.57 -4.09 -4.28
C LEU A 381 -27.82 -4.62 -5.02
N GLY A 382 -27.77 -5.84 -5.54
CA GLY A 382 -28.89 -6.43 -6.26
C GLY A 382 -29.25 -5.70 -7.55
N MET A 383 -28.25 -5.15 -8.26
CA MET A 383 -28.45 -4.34 -9.47
C MET A 383 -28.66 -5.17 -10.74
N TRP A 384 -28.95 -6.45 -10.60
CA TRP A 384 -29.35 -7.33 -11.70
C TRP A 384 -30.60 -6.75 -12.39
N GLY A 385 -30.68 -6.85 -13.66
CA GLY A 385 -31.82 -6.30 -14.39
C GLY A 385 -31.96 -4.77 -14.37
N ASN A 386 -31.02 -4.03 -13.78
CA ASN A 386 -31.04 -2.56 -13.81
C ASN A 386 -30.79 -2.06 -15.24
N PRO A 387 -31.77 -1.41 -15.90
CA PRO A 387 -31.63 -0.97 -17.30
C PRO A 387 -30.52 0.06 -17.50
N GLU A 388 -30.23 0.88 -16.50
CA GLU A 388 -29.18 1.88 -16.55
C GLU A 388 -27.78 1.24 -16.52
N GLU A 389 -27.60 0.14 -15.78
CA GLU A 389 -26.34 -0.58 -15.73
C GLU A 389 -26.05 -1.28 -17.07
N LEU A 390 -27.07 -1.88 -17.67
CA LEU A 390 -26.95 -2.50 -18.99
C LEU A 390 -26.65 -1.44 -20.05
N ARG A 391 -27.39 -0.32 -20.06
CA ARG A 391 -27.20 0.81 -20.98
C ARG A 391 -25.79 1.39 -20.87
N SER A 392 -25.30 1.65 -19.65
CA SER A 392 -23.95 2.16 -19.44
C SER A 392 -22.88 1.20 -19.99
N THR A 393 -23.13 -0.09 -19.96
CA THR A 393 -22.24 -1.10 -20.55
C THR A 393 -22.29 -1.10 -22.07
N GLU A 394 -23.49 -0.91 -22.65
CA GLU A 394 -23.68 -0.75 -24.09
C GLU A 394 -22.96 0.51 -24.62
N GLU A 395 -23.09 1.63 -23.95
CA GLU A 395 -22.38 2.87 -24.29
C GLU A 395 -20.86 2.68 -24.35
N LEU A 396 -20.29 1.92 -23.41
CA LEU A 396 -18.86 1.61 -23.41
C LEU A 396 -18.44 0.69 -24.55
N ILE A 397 -19.31 -0.24 -25.00
CA ILE A 397 -19.09 -1.08 -26.18
C ILE A 397 -19.23 -0.26 -27.46
N GLU A 398 -20.15 0.71 -27.50
CA GLU A 398 -20.32 1.63 -28.64
C GLU A 398 -19.14 2.57 -28.81
N GLN A 399 -18.59 3.08 -27.70
CA GLN A 399 -17.38 3.92 -27.71
C GLN A 399 -16.15 3.15 -28.18
N ASP A 400 -15.97 1.92 -27.70
CA ASP A 400 -14.90 1.01 -28.12
C ASP A 400 -15.42 -0.44 -28.18
N VAL A 401 -15.82 -0.87 -29.37
CA VAL A 401 -16.31 -2.22 -29.62
C VAL A 401 -15.26 -3.30 -29.25
N ARG A 402 -13.98 -2.92 -29.11
CA ARG A 402 -12.87 -3.79 -28.68
C ARG A 402 -12.64 -3.77 -27.17
N ASN A 403 -13.52 -3.12 -26.41
CA ASN A 403 -13.42 -3.14 -24.95
C ASN A 403 -13.90 -4.48 -24.37
N ASN A 404 -12.99 -5.44 -24.28
CA ASN A 404 -13.31 -6.79 -23.77
C ASN A 404 -13.87 -6.77 -22.34
N SER A 405 -13.50 -5.80 -21.53
CA SER A 405 -14.02 -5.67 -20.16
C SER A 405 -15.51 -5.38 -20.14
N ALA A 406 -15.97 -4.49 -21.03
CA ALA A 406 -17.39 -4.19 -21.18
C ALA A 406 -18.17 -5.41 -21.70
N TRP A 407 -17.63 -6.17 -22.68
CA TRP A 407 -18.22 -7.43 -23.14
C TRP A 407 -18.34 -8.47 -22.01
N SER A 408 -17.29 -8.63 -21.21
CA SER A 408 -17.31 -9.54 -20.07
C SER A 408 -18.31 -9.11 -19.01
N HIS A 409 -18.42 -7.82 -18.76
CA HIS A 409 -19.37 -7.28 -17.80
C HIS A 409 -20.82 -7.43 -18.28
N ARG A 410 -21.10 -7.20 -19.58
CA ARG A 410 -22.41 -7.49 -20.17
C ARG A 410 -22.80 -8.96 -19.99
N PHE A 411 -21.85 -9.87 -20.27
CA PHE A 411 -22.07 -11.29 -20.07
C PHE A 411 -22.41 -11.61 -18.60
N TYR A 412 -21.67 -10.99 -17.67
CA TYR A 412 -21.92 -11.14 -16.24
C TYR A 412 -23.32 -10.63 -15.85
N LEU A 413 -23.72 -9.44 -16.31
CA LEU A 413 -25.04 -8.88 -16.01
C LEU A 413 -26.18 -9.77 -16.48
N VAL A 414 -26.07 -10.31 -17.69
CA VAL A 414 -27.16 -11.10 -18.32
C VAL A 414 -27.19 -12.53 -17.81
N PHE A 415 -26.02 -13.18 -17.68
CA PHE A 415 -25.93 -14.62 -17.42
C PHE A 415 -25.50 -14.98 -15.98
N SER A 416 -25.53 -14.03 -15.06
CA SER A 416 -25.38 -14.28 -13.61
C SER A 416 -26.53 -13.72 -12.78
N ASP A 417 -27.54 -13.16 -13.43
CA ASP A 417 -28.76 -12.69 -12.78
C ASP A 417 -29.50 -13.87 -12.12
N PRO A 418 -29.71 -13.85 -10.79
CA PRO A 418 -30.39 -14.94 -10.08
C PRO A 418 -31.83 -15.20 -10.52
N GLU A 419 -32.50 -14.22 -11.14
CA GLU A 419 -33.85 -14.38 -11.66
C GLU A 419 -33.87 -15.25 -12.91
N ASN A 420 -32.89 -15.08 -13.80
CA ASN A 420 -32.82 -15.67 -15.11
C ASN A 420 -31.79 -16.80 -15.24
N CYS A 421 -30.94 -16.99 -14.24
CA CYS A 421 -29.87 -17.99 -14.28
C CYS A 421 -29.79 -18.78 -12.98
N THR A 422 -29.21 -19.98 -13.05
CA THR A 422 -28.98 -20.81 -11.87
C THR A 422 -27.79 -20.23 -11.08
N PRO A 423 -27.96 -19.88 -9.80
CA PRO A 423 -26.86 -19.34 -8.97
C PRO A 423 -25.76 -20.39 -8.74
N GLY A 424 -24.49 -19.91 -8.68
CA GLY A 424 -23.33 -20.70 -8.29
C GLY A 424 -22.49 -21.21 -9.46
N GLU A 425 -21.41 -21.94 -9.13
CA GLU A 425 -20.42 -22.43 -10.10
C GLU A 425 -20.92 -23.61 -10.94
N LYS A 426 -22.06 -24.16 -10.60
CA LYS A 426 -22.59 -25.40 -11.22
C LYS A 426 -22.80 -25.28 -12.74
N TYR A 427 -23.11 -24.06 -13.19
CA TYR A 427 -23.24 -23.74 -14.61
C TYR A 427 -22.20 -22.71 -15.02
N ALA A 428 -20.95 -23.14 -15.05
CA ALA A 428 -19.87 -22.31 -15.58
C ALA A 428 -20.16 -21.91 -17.05
N VAL A 429 -19.38 -20.96 -17.57
CA VAL A 429 -19.53 -20.48 -18.97
C VAL A 429 -19.45 -21.62 -20.01
N THR A 430 -18.93 -22.78 -19.63
CA THR A 430 -18.74 -23.97 -20.48
C THR A 430 -19.96 -24.90 -20.54
N GLU A 431 -21.02 -24.61 -19.78
CA GLU A 431 -22.19 -25.49 -19.70
C GLU A 431 -23.50 -24.72 -19.93
N ALA A 432 -24.47 -25.40 -20.52
CA ALA A 432 -25.80 -24.83 -20.71
C ALA A 432 -26.55 -24.70 -19.39
N ASP A 433 -27.23 -23.59 -19.21
CA ASP A 433 -28.10 -23.36 -18.06
C ASP A 433 -29.57 -23.39 -18.51
N PRO A 434 -30.33 -24.43 -18.14
CA PRO A 434 -31.73 -24.59 -18.58
C PRO A 434 -32.68 -23.52 -18.02
N LYS A 435 -32.22 -22.71 -17.05
CA LYS A 435 -33.01 -21.61 -16.49
C LYS A 435 -32.98 -20.37 -17.38
N VAL A 436 -31.98 -20.23 -18.24
CA VAL A 436 -31.86 -19.05 -19.11
C VAL A 436 -33.01 -19.02 -20.13
N PRO A 437 -33.83 -17.95 -20.16
CA PRO A 437 -34.92 -17.82 -21.13
C PRO A 437 -34.39 -17.72 -22.56
N GLY A 438 -35.06 -18.44 -23.49
CA GLY A 438 -34.68 -18.39 -24.90
C GLY A 438 -34.69 -16.99 -25.52
N GLU A 439 -35.63 -16.14 -25.09
CA GLU A 439 -35.74 -14.75 -25.54
C GLU A 439 -34.51 -13.93 -25.17
N ILE A 440 -33.90 -14.17 -24.00
CA ILE A 440 -32.65 -13.53 -23.61
C ILE A 440 -31.52 -13.99 -24.53
N VAL A 441 -31.45 -15.28 -24.84
CA VAL A 441 -30.45 -15.82 -25.76
C VAL A 441 -30.61 -15.21 -27.15
N ASP A 442 -31.84 -15.11 -27.68
CA ASP A 442 -32.11 -14.48 -28.97
C ASP A 442 -31.68 -13.03 -29.03
N ARG A 443 -32.02 -12.26 -27.99
CA ARG A 443 -31.61 -10.85 -27.87
C ARG A 443 -30.08 -10.69 -27.87
N GLU A 444 -29.38 -11.51 -27.10
CA GLU A 444 -27.92 -11.38 -26.97
C GLU A 444 -27.19 -11.92 -28.20
N VAL A 445 -27.72 -12.91 -28.90
CA VAL A 445 -27.21 -13.36 -30.21
C VAL A 445 -27.35 -12.23 -31.23
N ALA A 446 -28.54 -11.62 -31.36
CA ALA A 446 -28.76 -10.49 -32.28
C ALA A 446 -27.84 -9.29 -31.96
N TYR A 447 -27.67 -8.97 -30.69
CA TYR A 447 -26.75 -7.92 -30.26
C TYR A 447 -25.30 -8.22 -30.65
N ALA A 448 -24.83 -9.45 -30.39
CA ALA A 448 -23.48 -9.86 -30.76
C ALA A 448 -23.25 -9.79 -32.27
N GLU A 449 -24.18 -10.27 -33.07
CA GLU A 449 -24.12 -10.24 -34.53
C GLU A 449 -24.03 -8.82 -35.08
N GLU A 450 -24.86 -7.89 -34.54
CA GLU A 450 -24.80 -6.46 -34.91
C GLU A 450 -23.42 -5.89 -34.70
N LYS A 451 -22.84 -6.08 -33.49
CA LYS A 451 -21.54 -5.52 -33.14
C LYS A 451 -20.36 -6.21 -33.85
N ILE A 452 -20.48 -7.52 -34.17
CA ILE A 452 -19.48 -8.24 -34.97
C ILE A 452 -19.45 -7.72 -36.41
N ARG A 453 -20.59 -7.38 -37.02
CA ARG A 453 -20.64 -6.76 -38.36
C ARG A 453 -19.87 -5.44 -38.40
N LEU A 454 -19.84 -4.65 -37.31
CA LEU A 454 -19.07 -3.41 -37.21
C LEU A 454 -17.55 -3.67 -37.14
N ALA A 455 -17.13 -4.75 -36.51
CA ALA A 455 -15.71 -5.09 -36.32
C ALA A 455 -15.46 -6.60 -36.44
N PRO A 456 -15.47 -7.19 -37.66
CA PRO A 456 -15.40 -8.63 -37.86
C PRO A 456 -14.14 -9.32 -37.31
N GLN A 457 -13.02 -8.60 -37.16
CA GLN A 457 -11.78 -9.11 -36.59
C GLN A 457 -11.69 -8.87 -35.06
N ASN A 458 -12.76 -8.42 -34.41
CA ASN A 458 -12.76 -8.22 -32.97
C ASN A 458 -13.10 -9.53 -32.23
N GLN A 459 -12.12 -10.14 -31.61
CA GLN A 459 -12.28 -11.39 -30.88
C GLN A 459 -13.36 -11.33 -29.77
N SER A 460 -13.55 -10.16 -29.14
CA SER A 460 -14.46 -10.02 -28.00
C SER A 460 -15.91 -10.33 -28.37
N GLY A 461 -16.39 -9.83 -29.51
CA GLY A 461 -17.74 -10.13 -30.00
C GLY A 461 -17.95 -11.61 -30.30
N TRP A 462 -16.97 -12.27 -30.95
CA TRP A 462 -17.06 -13.71 -31.25
C TRP A 462 -17.00 -14.56 -29.98
N ASN A 463 -16.17 -14.21 -29.02
CA ASN A 463 -16.12 -14.90 -27.72
C ASN A 463 -17.44 -14.73 -26.96
N TYR A 464 -18.02 -13.53 -27.01
CA TYR A 464 -19.32 -13.25 -26.42
C TYR A 464 -20.40 -14.11 -27.06
N LEU A 465 -20.52 -14.15 -28.39
CA LEU A 465 -21.46 -14.96 -29.13
C LEU A 465 -21.35 -16.46 -28.77
N ARG A 466 -20.13 -16.98 -28.74
CA ARG A 466 -19.87 -18.37 -28.30
C ARG A 466 -20.37 -18.62 -26.88
N GLY A 467 -20.07 -17.72 -25.96
CA GLY A 467 -20.51 -17.80 -24.57
C GLY A 467 -22.05 -17.81 -24.46
N VAL A 468 -22.72 -16.93 -25.21
CA VAL A 468 -24.20 -16.86 -25.26
C VAL A 468 -24.81 -18.17 -25.75
N LEU A 469 -24.29 -18.72 -26.85
CA LEU A 469 -24.79 -19.98 -27.42
C LEU A 469 -24.62 -21.15 -26.44
N VAL A 470 -23.42 -21.27 -25.84
CA VAL A 470 -23.14 -22.32 -24.86
C VAL A 470 -24.07 -22.21 -23.65
N LYS A 471 -24.16 -20.99 -23.09
CA LYS A 471 -24.99 -20.73 -21.90
C LYS A 471 -26.47 -20.95 -22.16
N GLY A 472 -26.93 -20.58 -23.36
CA GLY A 472 -28.30 -20.81 -23.82
C GLY A 472 -28.59 -22.22 -24.29
N GLY A 473 -27.62 -23.15 -24.28
CA GLY A 473 -27.78 -24.53 -24.75
C GLY A 473 -28.07 -24.65 -26.24
N ARG A 474 -27.60 -23.68 -27.03
CA ARG A 474 -27.76 -23.66 -28.48
C ARG A 474 -26.52 -24.19 -29.20
N GLY A 475 -26.73 -25.01 -30.23
CA GLY A 475 -25.65 -25.45 -31.10
C GLY A 475 -25.04 -24.29 -31.89
N PHE A 476 -23.76 -24.40 -32.20
CA PHE A 476 -23.06 -23.39 -33.04
C PHE A 476 -23.63 -23.37 -34.47
N SER A 477 -24.27 -24.47 -34.91
CA SER A 477 -24.98 -24.55 -36.20
C SER A 477 -26.11 -23.53 -36.37
N SER A 478 -26.67 -23.01 -35.26
CA SER A 478 -27.72 -21.99 -35.28
C SER A 478 -27.26 -20.65 -35.84
N VAL A 479 -25.95 -20.36 -35.86
CA VAL A 479 -25.36 -19.13 -36.39
C VAL A 479 -24.48 -19.36 -37.62
N ARG A 480 -24.71 -20.48 -38.31
CA ARG A 480 -23.95 -20.84 -39.53
C ARG A 480 -24.02 -19.74 -40.59
N GLU A 481 -25.25 -19.38 -40.99
CA GLU A 481 -25.47 -18.37 -42.04
C GLU A 481 -24.78 -17.03 -41.70
N PHE A 482 -24.88 -16.59 -40.46
CA PHE A 482 -24.19 -15.41 -39.99
C PHE A 482 -22.65 -15.51 -40.11
N ALA A 483 -22.06 -16.64 -39.70
CA ALA A 483 -20.62 -16.86 -39.80
C ALA A 483 -20.13 -16.92 -41.25
N GLU A 484 -20.94 -17.51 -42.16
CA GLU A 484 -20.68 -17.59 -43.60
C GLU A 484 -20.71 -16.20 -44.30
N GLU A 485 -21.37 -15.16 -43.71
CA GLU A 485 -21.28 -13.77 -44.22
C GLU A 485 -19.82 -13.28 -44.34
N PHE A 486 -18.93 -13.78 -43.49
CA PHE A 486 -17.54 -13.33 -43.38
C PHE A 486 -16.52 -14.23 -44.11
N VAL A 487 -17.02 -15.35 -44.72
CA VAL A 487 -16.17 -16.33 -45.39
C VAL A 487 -16.83 -16.73 -46.70
N LYS A 488 -16.30 -16.29 -47.80
CA LYS A 488 -16.83 -16.60 -49.14
C LYS A 488 -15.84 -17.44 -49.94
N GLY A 489 -16.34 -18.25 -50.84
CA GLY A 489 -15.54 -19.05 -51.79
C GLY A 489 -14.61 -20.06 -51.14
N LEU A 490 -14.90 -20.49 -49.91
CA LEU A 490 -14.03 -21.40 -49.17
C LEU A 490 -13.97 -22.79 -49.91
N GLY A 491 -12.78 -23.16 -50.39
CA GLY A 491 -12.55 -24.41 -51.13
C GLY A 491 -12.74 -24.28 -52.65
N GLU A 492 -13.13 -23.12 -53.17
CA GLU A 492 -13.30 -22.91 -54.63
C GLU A 492 -11.98 -22.48 -55.33
N GLY A 493 -10.89 -22.39 -54.60
CA GLY A 493 -9.57 -21.98 -55.06
C GLY A 493 -9.04 -20.79 -54.26
N GLU A 494 -7.72 -20.62 -54.17
CA GLU A 494 -7.12 -19.58 -53.32
C GLU A 494 -7.49 -18.14 -53.71
N GLU A 495 -7.77 -17.92 -55.00
CA GLU A 495 -8.14 -16.61 -55.55
C GLU A 495 -9.61 -16.26 -55.28
N ALA A 496 -10.47 -17.28 -55.12
CA ALA A 496 -11.91 -17.12 -54.83
C ALA A 496 -12.21 -16.92 -53.35
N GLU A 497 -11.25 -17.28 -52.49
CA GLU A 497 -11.44 -17.22 -51.05
C GLU A 497 -11.30 -15.79 -50.48
N GLU A 498 -12.42 -15.25 -50.03
CA GLU A 498 -12.48 -13.97 -49.27
C GLU A 498 -12.83 -14.26 -47.82
N VAL A 499 -11.87 -14.03 -46.88
CA VAL A 499 -12.05 -14.18 -45.44
C VAL A 499 -11.92 -12.83 -44.75
N ARG A 500 -13.06 -12.32 -44.29
CA ARG A 500 -13.12 -11.02 -43.55
C ARG A 500 -12.87 -11.19 -42.07
N SER A 501 -12.98 -12.43 -41.53
CA SER A 501 -12.73 -12.73 -40.13
C SER A 501 -12.12 -14.10 -39.93
N SER A 502 -10.93 -14.17 -39.33
CA SER A 502 -10.35 -15.44 -38.90
C SER A 502 -11.13 -16.09 -37.76
N HIS A 503 -11.87 -15.29 -36.97
CA HIS A 503 -12.74 -15.79 -35.92
C HIS A 503 -14.01 -16.45 -36.48
N ALA A 504 -14.50 -16.01 -37.63
CA ALA A 504 -15.58 -16.66 -38.35
C ALA A 504 -15.15 -18.03 -38.86
N LEU A 505 -13.94 -18.15 -39.45
CA LEU A 505 -13.39 -19.47 -39.84
C LEU A 505 -13.29 -20.43 -38.65
N ASP A 506 -12.84 -19.93 -37.51
CA ASP A 506 -12.75 -20.69 -36.28
C ASP A 506 -14.12 -21.16 -35.79
N LEU A 507 -15.15 -20.30 -35.85
CA LEU A 507 -16.51 -20.67 -35.49
C LEU A 507 -17.09 -21.66 -36.50
N LEU A 508 -16.89 -21.46 -37.80
CA LEU A 508 -17.34 -22.36 -38.85
C LEU A 508 -16.72 -23.77 -38.72
N ALA A 509 -15.49 -23.88 -38.25
CA ALA A 509 -14.89 -25.17 -37.95
C ALA A 509 -15.68 -25.95 -36.88
N GLU A 510 -16.18 -25.26 -35.83
CA GLU A 510 -17.04 -25.86 -34.82
C GLU A 510 -18.45 -26.21 -35.39
N VAL A 511 -19.02 -25.30 -36.16
CA VAL A 511 -20.30 -25.50 -36.84
C VAL A 511 -20.27 -26.74 -37.72
N TYR A 512 -19.27 -26.86 -38.60
CA TYR A 512 -19.16 -28.02 -39.50
C TYR A 512 -18.83 -29.30 -38.74
N LYS A 513 -18.06 -29.23 -37.67
CA LYS A 513 -17.82 -30.37 -36.77
C LYS A 513 -19.13 -30.85 -36.12
N GLU A 514 -19.96 -29.94 -35.62
CA GLU A 514 -21.26 -30.23 -35.02
C GLU A 514 -22.21 -30.89 -36.03
N LEU A 515 -22.23 -30.42 -37.28
CA LEU A 515 -23.03 -30.96 -38.38
C LEU A 515 -22.47 -32.27 -38.95
N GLY A 516 -21.31 -32.73 -38.51
CA GLY A 516 -20.65 -33.91 -39.04
C GLY A 516 -19.89 -33.69 -40.36
N GLU A 517 -19.82 -32.45 -40.84
CA GLU A 517 -19.10 -32.03 -42.07
C GLU A 517 -17.58 -31.88 -41.80
N ARG A 518 -16.94 -32.97 -41.40
CA ARG A 518 -15.55 -32.96 -40.89
C ARG A 518 -14.53 -32.44 -41.91
N GLU A 519 -14.71 -32.71 -43.20
CA GLU A 519 -13.83 -32.22 -44.26
C GLU A 519 -13.87 -30.70 -44.38
N ARG A 520 -15.05 -30.09 -44.24
CA ARG A 520 -15.21 -28.64 -44.24
C ARG A 520 -14.63 -28.01 -42.97
N ALA A 521 -14.79 -28.67 -41.82
CA ALA A 521 -14.16 -28.27 -40.57
C ALA A 521 -12.64 -28.28 -40.70
N ASP A 522 -12.05 -29.35 -41.29
CA ASP A 522 -10.60 -29.43 -41.55
C ASP A 522 -10.15 -28.33 -42.49
N LEU A 523 -10.89 -28.05 -43.55
CA LEU A 523 -10.55 -26.97 -44.48
C LEU A 523 -10.47 -25.61 -43.78
N CYS A 524 -11.44 -25.29 -42.90
CA CYS A 524 -11.41 -24.06 -42.09
C CYS A 524 -10.14 -23.99 -41.25
N LEU A 525 -9.81 -25.05 -40.51
CA LEU A 525 -8.65 -25.09 -39.61
C LEU A 525 -7.34 -25.05 -40.40
N ARG A 526 -7.28 -25.71 -41.55
CA ARG A 526 -6.12 -25.67 -42.45
C ARG A 526 -5.88 -24.27 -42.99
N ARG A 527 -6.92 -23.55 -43.43
CA ARG A 527 -6.83 -22.16 -43.87
C ARG A 527 -6.39 -21.20 -42.76
N LEU A 528 -6.84 -21.44 -41.53
CA LEU A 528 -6.32 -20.70 -40.36
C LEU A 528 -4.82 -20.95 -40.18
N MET A 529 -4.38 -22.19 -40.22
CA MET A 529 -2.99 -22.60 -40.06
C MET A 529 -2.07 -22.02 -41.14
N GLU A 530 -2.47 -22.11 -42.40
CA GLU A 530 -1.65 -21.80 -43.57
C GLU A 530 -1.64 -20.29 -43.90
N LYS A 531 -2.77 -19.60 -43.75
CA LYS A 531 -2.94 -18.25 -44.30
C LYS A 531 -3.38 -17.21 -43.25
N TRP A 532 -4.48 -17.44 -42.55
CA TRP A 532 -5.20 -16.41 -41.82
C TRP A 532 -4.78 -16.23 -40.37
N ASP A 533 -4.15 -17.26 -39.75
CA ASP A 533 -3.65 -17.21 -38.37
C ASP A 533 -2.43 -18.13 -38.15
N ARG A 534 -1.44 -17.94 -38.96
CA ARG A 534 -0.22 -18.75 -39.00
C ARG A 534 0.54 -18.79 -37.68
N ILE A 535 0.46 -17.73 -36.88
CA ILE A 535 1.12 -17.67 -35.56
C ILE A 535 0.63 -18.80 -34.64
N ARG A 536 -0.65 -19.17 -34.72
CA ARG A 536 -1.24 -20.25 -33.94
C ARG A 536 -1.29 -21.58 -34.71
N GLY A 537 -0.43 -21.77 -35.69
CA GLY A 537 -0.45 -22.96 -36.59
C GLY A 537 -0.43 -24.28 -35.83
N GLY A 538 0.40 -24.45 -34.79
CA GLY A 538 0.42 -25.65 -33.95
C GLY A 538 -0.90 -25.92 -33.22
N TYR A 539 -1.59 -24.86 -32.77
CA TYR A 539 -2.93 -25.00 -32.18
C TYR A 539 -3.98 -25.46 -33.19
N TRP A 540 -3.95 -24.91 -34.41
CA TRP A 540 -4.88 -25.32 -35.45
C TRP A 540 -4.61 -26.74 -35.90
N GLN A 541 -3.35 -27.17 -36.00
CA GLN A 541 -2.96 -28.53 -36.28
C GLN A 541 -3.49 -29.52 -35.23
N TRP A 542 -3.30 -29.21 -33.96
CA TRP A 542 -3.84 -30.01 -32.86
C TRP A 542 -5.38 -30.16 -32.94
N ARG A 543 -6.10 -29.10 -33.29
CA ARG A 543 -7.57 -29.16 -33.49
C ARG A 543 -7.97 -30.00 -34.68
N ARG A 544 -7.20 -29.98 -35.78
CA ARG A 544 -7.41 -30.83 -36.97
C ARG A 544 -7.28 -32.30 -36.62
N GLU A 545 -6.23 -32.68 -35.89
CA GLU A 545 -6.04 -34.05 -35.38
C GLU A 545 -7.24 -34.54 -34.56
N GLY A 546 -7.83 -33.64 -33.75
CA GLY A 546 -9.06 -33.91 -32.97
C GLY A 546 -10.33 -34.12 -33.81
N LEU A 547 -10.33 -33.90 -35.13
CA LEU A 547 -11.46 -34.22 -36.02
C LEU A 547 -11.51 -35.70 -36.35
N GLY A 548 -10.43 -36.48 -36.14
CA GLY A 548 -10.37 -37.91 -36.41
C GLY A 548 -10.47 -38.25 -37.90
N LEU A 549 -10.07 -37.33 -38.76
CA LEU A 549 -9.84 -37.63 -40.18
C LEU A 549 -8.56 -38.46 -40.27
N ALA A 550 -8.61 -39.65 -40.83
CA ALA A 550 -7.43 -40.43 -41.10
C ALA A 550 -6.48 -39.58 -41.97
N GLU A 551 -5.21 -39.52 -41.61
CA GLU A 551 -4.18 -38.93 -42.48
C GLU A 551 -4.27 -39.61 -43.83
N VAL A 552 -4.79 -38.92 -44.83
CA VAL A 552 -4.56 -39.35 -46.21
C VAL A 552 -3.09 -39.14 -46.42
N ALA A 553 -2.33 -40.23 -46.37
CA ALA A 553 -0.91 -40.25 -46.65
C ALA A 553 -0.66 -39.50 -47.96
N ALA A 554 0.12 -38.40 -47.90
CA ALA A 554 0.51 -37.60 -49.04
C ALA A 554 1.47 -38.35 -49.97
#